data_23ea60ac4841df745bce292d679bb9e5
#
_entry.id   23ea60ac4841df745bce292d679bb9e5
#
_cell.length_a   1.000
_cell.length_b   1.000
_cell.length_c   1.000
_cell.angle_alpha   90.00
_cell.angle_beta   90.00
_cell.angle_gamma   90.00
#
_symmetry.space_group_name_H-M   'P 1'
#
loop_
_entity.id
_entity.type
_entity.pdbx_description
1 polymer ?
#
loop_
_entity_poly.entity_id
_entity_poly.type
_entity_poly.pdbx_seq_one_letter_code
_entity_poly.pdbx_strand_id
1 'polypeptide(L)'
;MLRAFLRTEAGSTSVLLVATITALLWANSPWADTYESFWHIQTGISFGDAHFSLDLRHWVNDGLMAVFFFLIGLEVSYEVRLGQLRDRRLIAVPAVAALGGMLVPAGLYLLLNWGGPGAVGWGVPIATDTAFVLGVLAVVGARCPDPLRAFLLTLAIVDDVLAIMIIALFYTAALSYPALLTAALLLAAIMTLRWLKIWRAPAYIVLGFALWVATLESGIHPTLVGIALGVLVFVYAPTDHKLLLAGEAVQEFTSEPSAQAAREATRRVQRAVSVNERLQLRLHPWSSYVIVPIFALANAGVRLDAETLRAAATSPIAIGVALGLVAGKFVGIAVGTWLPLRFGWGILPGNLVWGQLLGGAAVSGIGFTVSLFIVELAFEDHALHDQAKIGILAGSLLSAVLGWVIFKLAWDRGGVCAPPDAEPAENLPSTLAVPVGPADHVRGPADAPITIVEYGDFECPYCGRLHPILEEIRRKNPDVRLVFRHYPLRSLHPRAAASAIVAEAAADRGRFWEMHDILYDNQRFLTDADLEHYAAELDVEPWSDVAGHVARIAVDEESGHDSGVRGTPALFLNGVRYEGGHDLDSITRAVEELRQSA
;
A
#
# COMPACT_ATOMS: atom_id res chain seq x y z
N MET A 1 22.76 -6.43 -5.13
CA MET A 1 21.91 -7.11 -4.14
C MET A 1 21.50 -6.20 -2.98
N LEU A 2 22.40 -5.65 -2.14
CA LEU A 2 22.02 -4.82 -0.98
C LEU A 2 21.15 -3.60 -1.33
N ARG A 3 21.46 -2.86 -2.41
CA ARG A 3 20.64 -1.70 -2.85
C ARG A 3 19.26 -2.09 -3.38
N ALA A 4 19.09 -3.28 -3.92
CA ALA A 4 17.78 -3.78 -4.36
C ALA A 4 16.96 -4.24 -3.15
N PHE A 5 17.57 -4.95 -2.20
CA PHE A 5 16.95 -5.35 -0.93
C PHE A 5 16.48 -4.14 -0.11
N LEU A 6 17.33 -3.11 0.02
CA LEU A 6 16.97 -1.86 0.71
C LEU A 6 15.88 -1.04 0.00
N ARG A 7 15.39 -1.44 -1.16
CA ARG A 7 14.25 -0.81 -1.83
C ARG A 7 12.94 -1.59 -1.63
N THR A 8 12.99 -2.69 -0.90
CA THR A 8 11.82 -3.51 -0.58
C THR A 8 11.26 -3.16 0.79
N GLU A 9 9.99 -3.44 1.02
CA GLU A 9 9.33 -3.32 2.33
C GLU A 9 10.03 -4.17 3.40
N ALA A 10 10.53 -5.36 3.04
CA ALA A 10 11.32 -6.20 3.92
C ALA A 10 12.63 -5.53 4.37
N GLY A 11 13.24 -4.70 3.51
CA GLY A 11 14.46 -3.95 3.85
C GLY A 11 14.22 -2.90 4.93
N SER A 12 13.16 -2.10 4.83
CA SER A 12 12.84 -1.08 5.84
C SER A 12 12.48 -1.71 7.19
N THR A 13 11.69 -2.78 7.17
CA THR A 13 11.32 -3.53 8.39
C THR A 13 12.55 -4.15 9.06
N SER A 14 13.53 -4.62 8.28
CA SER A 14 14.79 -5.14 8.83
C SER A 14 15.59 -4.06 9.55
N VAL A 15 15.67 -2.84 9.00
CA VAL A 15 16.36 -1.71 9.65
C VAL A 15 15.65 -1.31 10.94
N LEU A 16 14.31 -1.28 10.94
CA LEU A 16 13.51 -1.02 12.13
C LEU A 16 13.73 -2.08 13.22
N LEU A 17 13.76 -3.35 12.84
CA LEU A 17 14.03 -4.46 13.77
C LEU A 17 15.44 -4.36 14.37
N VAL A 18 16.45 -4.04 13.56
CA VAL A 18 17.82 -3.81 14.04
C VAL A 18 17.87 -2.65 15.01
N ALA A 19 17.21 -1.53 14.72
CA ALA A 19 17.12 -0.39 15.64
C ALA A 19 16.47 -0.77 16.99
N THR A 20 15.38 -1.54 16.94
CA THR A 20 14.69 -2.05 18.13
C THR A 20 15.58 -2.95 18.97
N ILE A 21 16.23 -3.93 18.34
CA ILE A 21 17.16 -4.84 19.03
C ILE A 21 18.32 -4.05 19.64
N THR A 22 18.84 -3.06 18.92
CA THR A 22 19.91 -2.19 19.42
C THR A 22 19.45 -1.39 20.64
N ALA A 23 18.25 -0.84 20.64
CA ALA A 23 17.67 -0.14 21.79
C ALA A 23 17.57 -1.06 23.01
N LEU A 24 17.03 -2.29 22.81
CA LEU A 24 16.88 -3.27 23.87
C LEU A 24 18.25 -3.73 24.42
N LEU A 25 19.22 -4.03 23.54
CA LEU A 25 20.56 -4.41 23.95
C LEU A 25 21.26 -3.27 24.70
N TRP A 26 21.13 -2.03 24.27
CA TRP A 26 21.72 -0.87 24.93
C TRP A 26 21.09 -0.65 26.30
N ALA A 27 19.77 -0.65 26.42
CA ALA A 27 19.04 -0.46 27.67
C ALA A 27 19.27 -1.60 28.70
N ASN A 28 19.73 -2.79 28.26
CA ASN A 28 20.01 -3.94 29.11
C ASN A 28 21.51 -4.28 29.21
N SER A 29 22.39 -3.38 28.74
CA SER A 29 23.84 -3.52 28.81
C SER A 29 24.40 -2.89 30.10
N PRO A 30 25.68 -3.12 30.44
CA PRO A 30 26.36 -2.37 31.51
C PRO A 30 26.34 -0.83 31.29
N TRP A 31 26.00 -0.35 30.11
CA TRP A 31 25.88 1.06 29.75
C TRP A 31 24.42 1.55 29.70
N ALA A 32 23.49 0.89 30.38
CA ALA A 32 22.07 1.26 30.40
C ALA A 32 21.83 2.72 30.79
N ASP A 33 22.59 3.23 31.75
CA ASP A 33 22.46 4.62 32.19
C ASP A 33 22.88 5.63 31.10
N THR A 34 23.75 5.21 30.16
CA THR A 34 24.09 6.06 29.00
C THR A 34 22.96 6.12 27.99
N TYR A 35 22.10 5.10 27.91
CA TYR A 35 20.91 5.14 27.04
C TYR A 35 19.96 6.22 27.49
N GLU A 36 19.58 6.27 28.76
CA GLU A 36 18.67 7.30 29.27
C GLU A 36 19.31 8.70 29.22
N SER A 37 20.58 8.82 29.69
CA SER A 37 21.26 10.12 29.68
C SER A 37 21.45 10.69 28.26
N PHE A 38 21.65 9.84 27.24
CA PHE A 38 21.75 10.28 25.84
C PHE A 38 20.45 10.90 25.35
N TRP A 39 19.31 10.24 25.61
CA TRP A 39 18.02 10.74 25.14
C TRP A 39 17.51 11.96 25.91
N HIS A 40 18.02 12.22 27.11
CA HIS A 40 17.73 13.42 27.92
C HIS A 40 18.69 14.59 27.69
N ILE A 41 19.64 14.48 26.74
CA ILE A 41 20.49 15.62 26.37
C ILE A 41 19.61 16.76 25.86
N GLN A 42 19.68 17.90 26.57
CA GLN A 42 18.98 19.12 26.18
C GLN A 42 19.61 19.73 24.94
N THR A 43 18.83 19.92 23.90
CA THR A 43 19.24 20.59 22.66
C THR A 43 18.26 21.70 22.34
N GLY A 44 18.75 22.86 21.97
CA GLY A 44 17.86 23.99 21.73
C GLY A 44 18.51 25.11 20.95
N ILE A 45 17.68 26.09 20.59
CA ILE A 45 18.08 27.30 19.90
C ILE A 45 17.78 28.47 20.83
N SER A 46 18.77 29.30 21.13
CA SER A 46 18.60 30.55 21.88
C SER A 46 18.71 31.75 20.93
N PHE A 47 17.75 32.63 20.97
CA PHE A 47 17.76 33.87 20.21
C PHE A 47 17.43 35.06 21.15
N GLY A 48 18.45 35.74 21.60
CA GLY A 48 18.30 36.77 22.66
C GLY A 48 17.81 36.14 23.96
N ASP A 49 16.74 36.70 24.52
CA ASP A 49 16.10 36.21 25.76
C ASP A 49 15.14 35.03 25.55
N ALA A 50 14.85 34.70 24.29
CA ALA A 50 14.02 33.55 23.95
C ALA A 50 14.86 32.27 23.90
N HIS A 51 14.58 31.32 24.80
CA HIS A 51 15.22 30.00 24.85
C HIS A 51 14.19 28.94 24.52
N PHE A 52 14.41 28.20 23.43
CA PHE A 52 13.63 27.05 23.09
C PHE A 52 14.54 25.81 23.18
N SER A 53 14.32 24.95 24.15
CA SER A 53 15.09 23.72 24.34
C SER A 53 14.18 22.53 24.62
N LEU A 54 14.48 21.43 23.97
CA LEU A 54 13.84 20.14 24.16
C LEU A 54 14.95 19.10 24.33
N ASP A 55 14.68 18.02 25.04
CA ASP A 55 15.60 16.88 25.01
C ASP A 55 15.51 16.11 23.68
N LEU A 56 16.48 15.25 23.40
CA LEU A 56 16.55 14.51 22.14
C LEU A 56 15.33 13.61 21.96
N ARG A 57 14.78 13.02 23.04
CA ARG A 57 13.58 12.16 22.98
C ARG A 57 12.37 12.95 22.52
N HIS A 58 12.17 14.18 23.03
CA HIS A 58 11.10 15.07 22.58
C HIS A 58 11.30 15.51 21.12
N TRP A 59 12.54 15.80 20.68
CA TRP A 59 12.80 16.11 19.28
C TRP A 59 12.43 14.93 18.35
N VAL A 60 12.65 13.69 18.79
CA VAL A 60 12.24 12.51 18.03
C VAL A 60 10.72 12.37 18.06
N ASN A 61 10.09 12.41 19.23
CA ASN A 61 8.68 12.12 19.43
C ASN A 61 7.76 13.21 18.85
N ASP A 62 8.16 14.48 18.93
CA ASP A 62 7.35 15.61 18.49
C ASP A 62 7.82 16.16 17.13
N GLY A 63 9.12 16.20 16.89
CA GLY A 63 9.70 16.75 15.67
C GLY A 63 9.73 15.73 14.51
N LEU A 64 10.45 14.62 14.67
CA LEU A 64 10.55 13.63 13.59
C LEU A 64 9.21 12.94 13.34
N MET A 65 8.44 12.63 14.39
CA MET A 65 7.11 12.04 14.21
C MET A 65 6.11 13.00 13.56
N ALA A 66 6.26 14.34 13.70
CA ALA A 66 5.45 15.26 12.90
C ALA A 66 5.68 15.10 11.38
N VAL A 67 6.91 14.79 10.95
CA VAL A 67 7.22 14.51 9.54
C VAL A 67 6.64 13.15 9.12
N PHE A 68 6.69 12.13 9.99
CA PHE A 68 6.03 10.85 9.77
C PHE A 68 4.52 11.02 9.60
N PHE A 69 3.87 11.73 10.50
CA PHE A 69 2.44 12.00 10.41
C PHE A 69 2.08 12.94 9.25
N PHE A 70 3.00 13.79 8.78
CA PHE A 70 2.81 14.54 7.54
C PHE A 70 2.72 13.60 6.33
N LEU A 71 3.55 12.55 6.28
CA LEU A 71 3.48 11.53 5.24
C LEU A 71 2.14 10.78 5.29
N ILE A 72 1.68 10.36 6.48
CA ILE A 72 0.35 9.74 6.63
C ILE A 72 -0.76 10.70 6.14
N GLY A 73 -0.67 11.99 6.47
CA GLY A 73 -1.62 13.00 5.98
C GLY A 73 -1.63 13.13 4.45
N LEU A 74 -0.47 12.98 3.79
CA LEU A 74 -0.37 12.93 2.33
C LEU A 74 -1.06 11.68 1.77
N GLU A 75 -0.83 10.50 2.38
CA GLU A 75 -1.43 9.22 1.97
C GLU A 75 -2.95 9.26 2.13
N VAL A 76 -3.46 9.70 3.27
CA VAL A 76 -4.90 9.88 3.51
C VAL A 76 -5.52 10.82 2.47
N SER A 77 -4.88 11.98 2.20
CA SER A 77 -5.37 12.93 1.21
C SER A 77 -5.42 12.36 -0.20
N TYR A 78 -4.45 11.50 -0.55
CA TYR A 78 -4.40 10.81 -1.83
C TYR A 78 -5.51 9.77 -1.94
N GLU A 79 -5.64 8.88 -0.95
CA GLU A 79 -6.62 7.81 -0.93
C GLU A 79 -8.07 8.31 -0.96
N VAL A 80 -8.36 9.39 -0.23
CA VAL A 80 -9.70 10.01 -0.23
C VAL A 80 -10.06 10.63 -1.58
N ARG A 81 -9.08 11.16 -2.34
CA ARG A 81 -9.35 11.90 -3.58
C ARG A 81 -9.18 11.08 -4.85
N LEU A 82 -8.19 10.20 -4.90
CA LEU A 82 -7.83 9.42 -6.09
C LEU A 82 -7.78 7.92 -5.83
N GLY A 83 -7.64 7.48 -4.57
CA GLY A 83 -7.47 6.09 -4.19
C GLY A 83 -8.78 5.35 -3.93
N GLN A 84 -8.65 4.21 -3.25
CA GLN A 84 -9.75 3.27 -2.98
C GLN A 84 -10.82 3.84 -2.03
N LEU A 85 -10.46 4.82 -1.18
CA LEU A 85 -11.41 5.47 -0.26
C LEU A 85 -12.50 6.31 -0.98
N ARG A 86 -12.47 6.39 -2.30
CA ARG A 86 -13.48 7.08 -3.09
C ARG A 86 -14.74 6.22 -3.30
N ASP A 87 -14.60 4.90 -3.42
CA ASP A 87 -15.73 3.99 -3.61
C ASP A 87 -16.28 3.53 -2.26
N ARG A 88 -17.51 3.98 -1.94
CA ARG A 88 -18.20 3.68 -0.67
C ARG A 88 -18.41 2.18 -0.42
N ARG A 89 -18.52 1.36 -1.47
CA ARG A 89 -18.72 -0.09 -1.32
C ARG A 89 -17.41 -0.82 -1.02
N LEU A 90 -16.31 -0.36 -1.60
CA LEU A 90 -14.98 -0.92 -1.35
C LEU A 90 -14.44 -0.52 0.02
N ILE A 91 -14.69 0.73 0.46
CA ILE A 91 -14.23 1.22 1.77
C ILE A 91 -15.04 0.64 2.94
N ALA A 92 -16.31 0.26 2.74
CA ALA A 92 -17.18 -0.15 3.84
C ALA A 92 -16.58 -1.33 4.64
N VAL A 93 -15.98 -2.31 3.99
CA VAL A 93 -15.40 -3.48 4.66
C VAL A 93 -14.14 -3.11 5.45
N PRO A 94 -13.10 -2.47 4.88
CA PRO A 94 -11.94 -2.04 5.65
C PRO A 94 -12.26 -1.05 6.77
N ALA A 95 -13.22 -0.12 6.56
CA ALA A 95 -13.59 0.87 7.57
C ALA A 95 -14.27 0.23 8.79
N VAL A 96 -15.22 -0.68 8.57
CA VAL A 96 -15.88 -1.40 9.68
C VAL A 96 -14.90 -2.36 10.36
N ALA A 97 -13.98 -2.96 9.59
CA ALA A 97 -12.90 -3.79 10.13
C ALA A 97 -11.94 -2.96 11.01
N ALA A 98 -11.55 -1.76 10.59
CA ALA A 98 -10.73 -0.85 11.39
C ALA A 98 -11.45 -0.42 12.67
N LEU A 99 -12.74 -0.03 12.58
CA LEU A 99 -13.55 0.28 13.78
C LEU A 99 -13.64 -0.90 14.75
N GLY A 100 -13.83 -2.12 14.24
CA GLY A 100 -13.82 -3.33 15.05
C GLY A 100 -12.46 -3.56 15.69
N GLY A 101 -11.37 -3.42 14.88
CA GLY A 101 -9.98 -3.51 15.31
C GLY A 101 -9.54 -2.41 16.30
N MET A 102 -10.33 -1.37 16.49
CA MET A 102 -10.14 -0.33 17.49
C MET A 102 -10.99 -0.56 18.75
N LEU A 103 -12.29 -0.78 18.58
CA LEU A 103 -13.26 -0.87 19.69
C LEU A 103 -13.05 -2.12 20.54
N VAL A 104 -12.77 -3.28 19.92
CA VAL A 104 -12.60 -4.54 20.64
C VAL A 104 -11.31 -4.54 21.49
N PRO A 105 -10.13 -4.15 20.98
CA PRO A 105 -8.93 -4.02 21.82
C PRO A 105 -9.10 -3.02 22.96
N ALA A 106 -9.67 -1.85 22.67
CA ALA A 106 -9.92 -0.82 23.69
C ALA A 106 -10.86 -1.36 24.79
N GLY A 107 -11.95 -2.05 24.40
CA GLY A 107 -12.87 -2.67 25.33
C GLY A 107 -12.22 -3.75 26.19
N LEU A 108 -11.44 -4.63 25.61
CA LEU A 108 -10.68 -5.67 26.34
C LEU A 108 -9.69 -5.07 27.31
N TYR A 109 -8.97 -4.04 26.89
CA TYR A 109 -8.04 -3.34 27.76
C TYR A 109 -8.73 -2.69 28.96
N LEU A 110 -9.83 -1.96 28.70
CA LEU A 110 -10.60 -1.30 29.74
C LEU A 110 -11.24 -2.29 30.72
N LEU A 111 -11.68 -3.47 30.27
CA LEU A 111 -12.22 -4.52 31.15
C LEU A 111 -11.22 -4.96 32.21
N LEU A 112 -9.91 -4.98 31.88
CA LEU A 112 -8.84 -5.37 32.80
C LEU A 112 -8.32 -4.22 33.64
N ASN A 113 -8.43 -2.96 33.15
CA ASN A 113 -7.84 -1.78 33.77
C ASN A 113 -8.88 -0.79 34.29
N TRP A 114 -10.18 -1.18 34.37
CA TRP A 114 -11.25 -0.28 34.77
C TRP A 114 -11.07 0.27 36.19
N GLY A 115 -11.10 1.59 36.31
CA GLY A 115 -10.97 2.26 37.61
C GLY A 115 -9.54 2.28 38.20
N GLY A 116 -8.54 1.70 37.53
CA GLY A 116 -7.14 1.73 37.91
C GLY A 116 -6.34 2.85 37.20
N PRO A 117 -5.11 3.10 37.66
CA PRO A 117 -4.21 4.10 37.04
C PRO A 117 -3.87 3.74 35.58
N GLY A 118 -3.98 2.47 35.20
CA GLY A 118 -3.77 2.01 33.84
C GLY A 118 -4.88 2.36 32.86
N ALA A 119 -6.06 2.82 33.33
CA ALA A 119 -7.22 3.06 32.47
C ALA A 119 -6.93 4.06 31.34
N VAL A 120 -6.06 5.03 31.55
CA VAL A 120 -5.66 6.04 30.55
C VAL A 120 -4.96 5.43 29.33
N GLY A 121 -4.35 4.24 29.45
CA GLY A 121 -3.66 3.53 28.37
C GLY A 121 -4.56 2.77 27.39
N TRP A 122 -5.89 2.97 27.41
CA TRP A 122 -6.84 2.26 26.55
C TRP A 122 -6.57 2.44 25.05
N GLY A 123 -5.93 3.54 24.66
CA GLY A 123 -5.53 3.83 23.30
C GLY A 123 -4.30 3.03 22.82
N VAL A 124 -3.51 2.45 23.72
CA VAL A 124 -2.26 1.74 23.35
C VAL A 124 -2.50 0.54 22.43
N PRO A 125 -3.44 -0.39 22.69
CA PRO A 125 -3.65 -1.57 21.86
C PRO A 125 -4.49 -1.32 20.61
N ILE A 126 -4.92 -0.10 20.33
CA ILE A 126 -5.76 0.19 19.15
C ILE A 126 -4.95 0.40 17.87
N ALA A 127 -3.71 0.81 17.96
CA ALA A 127 -2.90 1.18 16.81
C ALA A 127 -2.29 -0.06 16.11
N THR A 128 -2.12 0.06 14.79
CA THR A 128 -1.42 -0.91 13.95
C THR A 128 -0.17 -0.26 13.36
N ASP A 129 0.95 -0.98 13.35
CA ASP A 129 2.18 -0.54 12.68
C ASP A 129 2.19 -1.03 11.22
N THR A 130 1.76 -0.18 10.31
CA THR A 130 1.64 -0.51 8.88
C THR A 130 2.96 -0.96 8.27
N ALA A 131 4.07 -0.31 8.64
CA ALA A 131 5.39 -0.66 8.10
C ALA A 131 5.83 -2.06 8.53
N PHE A 132 5.58 -2.41 9.80
CA PHE A 132 5.88 -3.73 10.33
C PHE A 132 4.95 -4.80 9.76
N VAL A 133 3.65 -4.52 9.65
CA VAL A 133 2.65 -5.43 9.08
C VAL A 133 3.00 -5.81 7.65
N LEU A 134 3.28 -4.82 6.79
CA LEU A 134 3.66 -5.08 5.40
C LEU A 134 5.01 -5.80 5.29
N GLY A 135 5.97 -5.47 6.16
CA GLY A 135 7.25 -6.17 6.22
C GLY A 135 7.14 -7.62 6.66
N VAL A 136 6.34 -7.90 7.70
CA VAL A 136 6.05 -9.28 8.13
C VAL A 136 5.29 -10.04 7.04
N LEU A 137 4.32 -9.39 6.40
CA LEU A 137 3.60 -9.98 5.27
C LEU A 137 4.53 -10.32 4.10
N ALA A 138 5.53 -9.46 3.81
CA ALA A 138 6.52 -9.72 2.77
C ALA A 138 7.41 -10.93 3.08
N VAL A 139 7.67 -11.22 4.36
CA VAL A 139 8.49 -12.35 4.80
C VAL A 139 7.66 -13.63 4.96
N VAL A 140 6.49 -13.52 5.58
CA VAL A 140 5.63 -14.65 5.96
C VAL A 140 4.66 -15.03 4.86
N GLY A 141 4.19 -14.05 4.12
CA GLY A 141 3.18 -14.18 3.06
C GLY A 141 3.69 -13.74 1.69
N ALA A 142 4.93 -14.04 1.34
CA ALA A 142 5.60 -13.52 0.15
C ALA A 142 4.84 -13.73 -1.17
N ARG A 143 3.91 -14.67 -1.23
CA ARG A 143 3.04 -14.93 -2.39
C ARG A 143 1.55 -14.70 -2.10
N CYS A 144 1.22 -13.90 -1.08
CA CYS A 144 -0.15 -13.48 -0.88
C CYS A 144 -0.59 -12.53 -2.02
N PRO A 145 -1.85 -12.66 -2.49
CA PRO A 145 -2.33 -11.89 -3.64
C PRO A 145 -2.39 -10.38 -3.34
N ASP A 146 -2.14 -9.56 -4.35
CA ASP A 146 -2.18 -8.09 -4.27
C ASP A 146 -3.47 -7.53 -3.63
N PRO A 147 -4.67 -8.11 -3.84
CA PRO A 147 -5.88 -7.68 -3.14
C PRO A 147 -5.79 -7.73 -1.61
N LEU A 148 -5.04 -8.69 -1.02
CA LEU A 148 -4.84 -8.72 0.43
C LEU A 148 -3.98 -7.55 0.91
N ARG A 149 -2.90 -7.23 0.18
CA ARG A 149 -2.06 -6.06 0.47
C ARG A 149 -2.86 -4.77 0.39
N ALA A 150 -3.67 -4.61 -0.67
CA ALA A 150 -4.55 -3.47 -0.85
C ALA A 150 -5.58 -3.35 0.29
N PHE A 151 -6.21 -4.46 0.69
CA PHE A 151 -7.12 -4.49 1.83
C PHE A 151 -6.44 -4.07 3.14
N LEU A 152 -5.26 -4.63 3.45
CA LEU A 152 -4.52 -4.31 4.67
C LEU A 152 -4.01 -2.87 4.67
N LEU A 153 -3.57 -2.35 3.52
CA LEU A 153 -3.15 -0.95 3.39
C LEU A 153 -4.34 -0.01 3.64
N THR A 154 -5.49 -0.28 3.03
CA THR A 154 -6.70 0.53 3.26
C THR A 154 -7.16 0.46 4.71
N LEU A 155 -7.14 -0.74 5.33
CA LEU A 155 -7.44 -0.93 6.74
C LEU A 155 -6.50 -0.09 7.62
N ALA A 156 -5.19 -0.15 7.36
CA ALA A 156 -4.19 0.56 8.14
C ALA A 156 -4.33 2.09 8.01
N ILE A 157 -4.59 2.62 6.81
CA ILE A 157 -4.84 4.06 6.61
C ILE A 157 -6.05 4.53 7.42
N VAL A 158 -7.14 3.75 7.45
CA VAL A 158 -8.32 4.08 8.26
C VAL A 158 -7.98 3.99 9.76
N ASP A 159 -7.24 2.96 10.17
CA ASP A 159 -6.80 2.75 11.56
C ASP A 159 -5.92 3.91 12.04
N ASP A 160 -4.97 4.35 11.21
CA ASP A 160 -4.11 5.51 11.50
C ASP A 160 -4.92 6.80 11.67
N VAL A 161 -5.89 7.07 10.79
CA VAL A 161 -6.79 8.24 10.92
C VAL A 161 -7.57 8.19 12.22
N LEU A 162 -8.09 7.02 12.60
CA LEU A 162 -8.85 6.84 13.84
C LEU A 162 -7.94 6.98 15.08
N ALA A 163 -6.73 6.40 15.05
CA ALA A 163 -5.74 6.53 16.12
C ALA A 163 -5.36 7.99 16.36
N ILE A 164 -5.14 8.75 15.29
CA ILE A 164 -4.84 10.17 15.35
C ILE A 164 -6.00 10.98 15.94
N MET A 165 -7.24 10.68 15.56
CA MET A 165 -8.43 11.33 16.15
C MET A 165 -8.50 11.06 17.65
N ILE A 166 -8.19 9.85 18.08
CA ILE A 166 -8.16 9.49 19.51
C ILE A 166 -7.06 10.26 20.25
N ILE A 167 -5.85 10.33 19.68
CA ILE A 167 -4.75 11.11 20.26
C ILE A 167 -5.19 12.57 20.42
N ALA A 168 -5.77 13.17 19.40
CA ALA A 168 -6.21 14.56 19.41
C ALA A 168 -7.30 14.84 20.45
N LEU A 169 -8.23 13.91 20.69
CA LEU A 169 -9.39 14.13 21.55
C LEU A 169 -9.14 13.74 23.01
N PHE A 170 -8.34 12.71 23.27
CA PHE A 170 -8.22 12.10 24.59
C PHE A 170 -6.86 12.27 25.26
N TYR A 171 -5.81 12.54 24.48
CA TYR A 171 -4.44 12.69 24.99
C TYR A 171 -3.94 14.14 24.93
N THR A 172 -4.84 15.12 24.90
CA THR A 172 -4.49 16.54 24.95
C THR A 172 -4.27 16.97 26.39
N ALA A 173 -3.15 17.65 26.65
CA ALA A 173 -2.82 18.22 27.98
C ALA A 173 -3.63 19.49 28.29
N ALA A 174 -3.27 20.21 29.36
CA ALA A 174 -3.90 21.48 29.72
C ALA A 174 -3.74 22.53 28.60
N LEU A 175 -4.87 23.04 28.08
CA LEU A 175 -4.90 23.95 26.94
C LEU A 175 -4.46 25.37 27.30
N SER A 176 -3.48 25.91 26.57
CA SER A 176 -3.11 27.33 26.57
C SER A 176 -3.87 28.07 25.46
N TYR A 177 -4.91 28.80 25.79
CA TYR A 177 -5.73 29.53 24.83
C TYR A 177 -4.96 30.53 23.95
N PRO A 178 -3.95 31.29 24.46
CA PRO A 178 -3.17 32.20 23.62
C PRO A 178 -2.35 31.50 22.56
N ALA A 179 -1.69 30.39 22.94
CA ALA A 179 -0.92 29.57 21.99
C ALA A 179 -1.82 28.87 20.97
N LEU A 180 -3.00 28.41 21.40
CA LEU A 180 -4.00 27.81 20.51
C LEU A 180 -4.52 28.84 19.48
N LEU A 181 -4.79 30.08 19.90
CA LEU A 181 -5.17 31.16 18.99
C LEU A 181 -4.06 31.44 17.97
N THR A 182 -2.80 31.47 18.42
CA THR A 182 -1.64 31.66 17.53
C THR A 182 -1.55 30.51 16.51
N ALA A 183 -1.71 29.27 16.94
CA ALA A 183 -1.73 28.12 16.06
C ALA A 183 -2.88 28.20 15.02
N ALA A 184 -4.08 28.61 15.46
CA ALA A 184 -5.23 28.78 14.57
C ALA A 184 -4.98 29.89 13.53
N LEU A 185 -4.38 31.02 13.92
CA LEU A 185 -4.03 32.10 13.01
C LEU A 185 -2.97 31.68 12.00
N LEU A 186 -1.96 30.93 12.41
CA LEU A 186 -0.92 30.39 11.52
C LEU A 186 -1.51 29.38 10.52
N LEU A 187 -2.40 28.50 10.96
CA LEU A 187 -3.11 27.59 10.09
C LEU A 187 -3.99 28.35 9.09
N ALA A 188 -4.71 29.38 9.54
CA ALA A 188 -5.49 30.26 8.66
C ALA A 188 -4.60 30.98 7.63
N ALA A 189 -3.41 31.44 8.03
CA ALA A 189 -2.43 32.03 7.12
C ALA A 189 -1.97 31.02 6.03
N ILE A 190 -1.68 29.79 6.42
CA ILE A 190 -1.33 28.71 5.48
C ILE A 190 -2.49 28.43 4.51
N MET A 191 -3.72 28.35 5.02
CA MET A 191 -4.93 28.19 4.18
C MET A 191 -5.13 29.35 3.22
N THR A 192 -4.86 30.57 3.66
CA THR A 192 -4.94 31.80 2.85
C THR A 192 -3.89 31.78 1.74
N LEU A 193 -2.63 31.44 2.02
CA LEU A 193 -1.59 31.28 1.01
C LEU A 193 -1.99 30.23 -0.04
N ARG A 194 -2.59 29.12 0.42
CA ARG A 194 -3.13 28.08 -0.45
C ARG A 194 -4.25 28.62 -1.33
N TRP A 195 -5.19 29.36 -0.80
CA TRP A 195 -6.30 29.95 -1.54
C TRP A 195 -5.83 30.97 -2.57
N LEU A 196 -4.82 31.79 -2.22
CA LEU A 196 -4.16 32.74 -3.11
C LEU A 196 -3.25 32.07 -4.14
N LYS A 197 -3.13 30.73 -4.13
CA LYS A 197 -2.28 29.93 -5.03
C LYS A 197 -0.79 30.33 -5.01
N ILE A 198 -0.30 30.78 -3.85
CA ILE A 198 1.11 31.14 -3.66
C ILE A 198 1.88 29.88 -3.27
N TRP A 199 2.62 29.32 -4.21
CA TRP A 199 3.33 28.02 -4.05
C TRP A 199 4.82 28.19 -3.80
N ARG A 200 5.19 28.94 -2.77
CA ARG A 200 6.59 29.10 -2.36
C ARG A 200 6.90 28.15 -1.21
N ALA A 201 7.62 27.06 -1.47
CA ALA A 201 7.95 26.06 -0.46
C ALA A 201 8.58 26.65 0.82
N PRO A 202 9.52 27.63 0.79
CA PRO A 202 10.04 28.23 2.02
C PRO A 202 8.99 28.84 2.92
N ALA A 203 7.94 29.48 2.37
CA ALA A 203 6.87 30.08 3.17
C ALA A 203 6.09 29.01 3.95
N TYR A 204 5.77 27.87 3.31
CA TYR A 204 5.07 26.76 3.97
C TYR A 204 5.95 26.08 5.03
N ILE A 205 7.26 25.98 4.81
CA ILE A 205 8.21 25.40 5.78
C ILE A 205 8.27 26.30 7.02
N VAL A 206 8.47 27.61 6.85
CA VAL A 206 8.56 28.55 7.97
C VAL A 206 7.25 28.63 8.75
N LEU A 207 6.11 28.77 8.06
CA LEU A 207 4.80 28.81 8.73
C LEU A 207 4.44 27.46 9.37
N GLY A 208 4.81 26.34 8.74
CA GLY A 208 4.61 25.00 9.29
C GLY A 208 5.42 24.77 10.56
N PHE A 209 6.68 25.21 10.59
CA PHE A 209 7.51 25.15 11.79
C PHE A 209 6.98 26.06 12.89
N ALA A 210 6.59 27.30 12.57
CA ALA A 210 5.96 28.20 13.54
C ALA A 210 4.65 27.63 14.10
N LEU A 211 3.83 27.01 13.24
CA LEU A 211 2.60 26.32 13.65
C LEU A 211 2.91 25.14 14.59
N TRP A 212 3.97 24.36 14.30
CA TRP A 212 4.42 23.25 15.13
C TRP A 212 4.84 23.75 16.53
N VAL A 213 5.63 24.82 16.63
CA VAL A 213 6.02 25.44 17.91
C VAL A 213 4.79 25.95 18.66
N ALA A 214 3.90 26.70 18.00
CA ALA A 214 2.70 27.23 18.64
C ALA A 214 1.77 26.12 19.14
N THR A 215 1.71 24.98 18.43
CA THR A 215 0.91 23.83 18.85
C THR A 215 1.54 23.11 20.04
N LEU A 216 2.87 22.98 20.08
CA LEU A 216 3.60 22.44 21.23
C LEU A 216 3.30 23.25 22.52
N GLU A 217 3.30 24.57 22.42
CA GLU A 217 2.99 25.45 23.56
C GLU A 217 1.49 25.48 23.92
N SER A 218 0.63 25.04 23.03
CA SER A 218 -0.84 25.05 23.23
C SER A 218 -1.35 23.91 24.10
N GLY A 219 -0.54 22.87 24.36
CA GLY A 219 -0.94 21.63 25.02
C GLY A 219 -1.57 20.60 24.10
N ILE A 220 -1.70 20.90 22.81
CA ILE A 220 -2.07 19.93 21.77
C ILE A 220 -0.80 19.27 21.24
N HIS A 221 -0.86 17.97 20.94
CA HIS A 221 0.31 17.28 20.40
C HIS A 221 0.76 17.85 19.05
N PRO A 222 2.03 18.30 18.95
CA PRO A 222 2.54 18.98 17.76
C PRO A 222 2.60 18.08 16.52
N THR A 223 2.58 16.78 16.69
CA THR A 223 2.50 15.78 15.58
C THR A 223 1.23 15.94 14.74
N LEU A 224 0.13 16.45 15.31
CA LEU A 224 -1.12 16.72 14.59
C LEU A 224 -0.95 17.78 13.50
N VAL A 225 0.01 18.68 13.65
CA VAL A 225 0.36 19.66 12.61
C VAL A 225 0.83 18.97 11.35
N GLY A 226 1.62 17.90 11.50
CA GLY A 226 2.08 17.09 10.35
C GLY A 226 0.89 16.65 9.51
N ILE A 227 -0.10 16.01 10.13
CA ILE A 227 -1.30 15.52 9.42
C ILE A 227 -2.09 16.66 8.80
N ALA A 228 -2.36 17.71 9.57
CA ALA A 228 -3.12 18.86 9.07
C ALA A 228 -2.46 19.44 7.80
N LEU A 229 -1.14 19.59 7.81
CA LEU A 229 -0.39 20.07 6.65
C LEU A 229 -0.40 19.06 5.50
N GLY A 230 -0.27 17.76 5.78
CA GLY A 230 -0.32 16.69 4.77
C GLY A 230 -1.65 16.65 4.02
N VAL A 231 -2.77 16.71 4.74
CA VAL A 231 -4.12 16.77 4.17
C VAL A 231 -4.35 18.06 3.35
N LEU A 232 -3.68 19.13 3.69
CA LEU A 232 -3.76 20.40 2.96
C LEU A 232 -2.97 20.38 1.64
N VAL A 233 -2.07 19.45 1.37
CA VAL A 233 -1.35 19.35 0.10
C VAL A 233 -2.30 18.97 -1.03
N PHE A 234 -2.08 19.58 -2.22
CA PHE A 234 -2.93 19.31 -3.37
C PHE A 234 -2.70 17.94 -3.97
N VAL A 235 -3.81 17.24 -4.16
CA VAL A 235 -3.92 15.99 -4.91
C VAL A 235 -4.77 16.27 -6.15
N TYR A 236 -4.28 15.90 -7.31
CA TYR A 236 -5.01 15.97 -8.59
C TYR A 236 -4.56 14.83 -9.51
N ALA A 237 -5.49 14.31 -10.27
CA ALA A 237 -5.18 13.38 -11.35
C ALA A 237 -4.40 14.11 -12.46
N PRO A 238 -3.45 13.46 -13.12
CA PRO A 238 -2.86 13.99 -14.34
C PRO A 238 -3.95 14.33 -15.35
N THR A 239 -3.87 15.52 -15.95
CA THR A 239 -4.80 15.91 -17.04
C THR A 239 -4.17 15.54 -18.37
N ASP A 240 -4.99 15.14 -19.36
CA ASP A 240 -4.53 14.73 -20.70
C ASP A 240 -3.62 15.76 -21.34
N HIS A 241 -3.96 17.04 -21.22
CA HIS A 241 -3.12 18.15 -21.72
C HIS A 241 -1.72 18.16 -21.09
N LYS A 242 -1.58 17.89 -19.77
CA LYS A 242 -0.26 17.82 -19.12
C LYS A 242 0.51 16.57 -19.52
N LEU A 243 -0.19 15.46 -19.74
CA LEU A 243 0.42 14.21 -20.22
C LEU A 243 0.93 14.36 -21.65
N LEU A 244 0.16 14.99 -22.55
CA LEU A 244 0.57 15.31 -23.91
C LEU A 244 1.83 16.20 -23.91
N LEU A 245 1.81 17.31 -23.16
CA LEU A 245 2.98 18.20 -23.05
C LEU A 245 4.22 17.50 -22.46
N ALA A 246 4.03 16.53 -21.58
CA ALA A 246 5.13 15.73 -21.05
C ALA A 246 5.68 14.77 -22.11
N GLY A 247 4.78 14.11 -22.88
CA GLY A 247 5.14 13.24 -24.00
C GLY A 247 5.90 13.98 -25.09
N GLU A 248 5.43 15.15 -25.51
CA GLU A 248 6.10 16.02 -26.49
C GLU A 248 7.53 16.38 -26.06
N ALA A 249 7.70 16.76 -24.78
CA ALA A 249 9.02 17.14 -24.27
C ALA A 249 10.00 15.93 -24.15
N VAL A 250 9.46 14.73 -23.89
CA VAL A 250 10.27 13.49 -23.93
C VAL A 250 10.65 13.15 -25.36
N GLN A 251 9.74 13.31 -26.31
CA GLN A 251 9.99 13.09 -27.74
C GLN A 251 11.03 14.09 -28.29
N GLU A 252 10.94 15.38 -27.92
CA GLU A 252 11.93 16.38 -28.25
C GLU A 252 13.32 16.00 -27.71
N PHE A 253 13.41 15.53 -26.46
CA PHE A 253 14.66 15.05 -25.88
C PHE A 253 15.22 13.82 -26.62
N THR A 254 14.36 12.89 -27.07
CA THR A 254 14.81 11.70 -27.79
C THR A 254 15.27 12.00 -29.22
N SER A 255 14.68 13.01 -29.88
CA SER A 255 15.06 13.45 -31.23
C SER A 255 16.34 14.29 -31.23
N GLU A 256 16.48 15.20 -30.25
CA GLU A 256 17.63 16.09 -30.09
C GLU A 256 18.16 16.06 -28.64
N PRO A 257 18.99 15.06 -28.26
CA PRO A 257 19.48 14.92 -26.90
C PRO A 257 20.36 16.11 -26.49
N SER A 258 19.86 16.92 -25.54
CA SER A 258 20.57 18.03 -24.96
C SER A 258 20.30 18.16 -23.46
N ALA A 259 21.20 18.78 -22.71
CA ALA A 259 20.98 19.03 -21.28
C ALA A 259 19.77 19.94 -21.02
N GLN A 260 19.44 20.81 -21.97
CA GLN A 260 18.28 21.69 -21.87
C GLN A 260 16.98 20.91 -22.11
N ALA A 261 16.90 20.11 -23.18
CA ALA A 261 15.75 19.25 -23.47
C ALA A 261 15.50 18.24 -22.33
N ALA A 262 16.55 17.63 -21.77
CA ALA A 262 16.46 16.73 -20.61
C ALA A 262 15.84 17.42 -19.38
N ARG A 263 16.25 18.67 -19.09
CA ARG A 263 15.68 19.46 -17.98
C ARG A 263 14.21 19.81 -18.22
N GLU A 264 13.84 20.17 -19.45
CA GLU A 264 12.46 20.52 -19.78
C GLU A 264 11.57 19.29 -19.74
N ALA A 265 11.97 18.16 -20.31
CA ALA A 265 11.26 16.88 -20.21
C ALA A 265 11.05 16.48 -18.74
N THR A 266 12.09 16.53 -17.91
CA THR A 266 11.99 16.26 -16.47
C THR A 266 10.99 17.18 -15.78
N ARG A 267 11.02 18.49 -16.09
CA ARG A 267 10.09 19.46 -15.50
C ARG A 267 8.63 19.18 -15.89
N ARG A 268 8.38 18.88 -17.16
CA ARG A 268 7.02 18.64 -17.67
C ARG A 268 6.44 17.34 -17.12
N VAL A 269 7.24 16.27 -17.09
CA VAL A 269 6.86 15.00 -16.43
C VAL A 269 6.56 15.24 -14.94
N GLN A 270 7.42 15.96 -14.20
CA GLN A 270 7.16 16.28 -12.80
C GLN A 270 5.91 17.13 -12.59
N ARG A 271 5.54 18.02 -13.52
CA ARG A 271 4.33 18.84 -13.41
C ARG A 271 3.05 18.08 -13.77
N ALA A 272 3.15 16.99 -14.50
CA ALA A 272 2.03 16.09 -14.76
C ALA A 272 1.58 15.34 -13.50
N VAL A 273 2.53 14.97 -12.65
CA VAL A 273 2.28 14.26 -11.38
C VAL A 273 1.94 15.24 -10.25
N SER A 274 1.01 14.88 -9.36
CA SER A 274 0.58 15.73 -8.24
C SER A 274 1.73 16.06 -7.28
N VAL A 275 1.64 17.22 -6.61
CA VAL A 275 2.63 17.62 -5.58
C VAL A 275 2.65 16.61 -4.44
N ASN A 276 1.48 16.09 -4.08
CA ASN A 276 1.31 15.09 -3.03
C ASN A 276 2.12 13.82 -3.33
N GLU A 277 1.95 13.21 -4.49
CA GLU A 277 2.68 11.99 -4.89
C GLU A 277 4.20 12.20 -4.94
N ARG A 278 4.63 13.36 -5.44
CA ARG A 278 6.06 13.71 -5.47
C ARG A 278 6.66 13.84 -4.07
N LEU A 279 5.89 14.38 -3.10
CA LEU A 279 6.32 14.47 -1.70
C LEU A 279 6.35 13.10 -1.05
N GLN A 280 5.33 12.26 -1.27
CA GLN A 280 5.32 10.87 -0.79
C GLN A 280 6.57 10.11 -1.27
N LEU A 281 6.84 10.12 -2.57
CA LEU A 281 8.01 9.44 -3.15
C LEU A 281 9.34 9.91 -2.56
N ARG A 282 9.44 11.20 -2.19
CA ARG A 282 10.67 11.74 -1.58
C ARG A 282 10.78 11.46 -0.10
N LEU A 283 9.68 11.52 0.63
CA LEU A 283 9.67 11.41 2.09
C LEU A 283 9.59 9.97 2.57
N HIS A 284 8.95 9.07 1.82
CA HIS A 284 8.79 7.67 2.19
C HIS A 284 10.12 6.98 2.55
N PRO A 285 11.22 7.12 1.77
CA PRO A 285 12.50 6.54 2.17
C PRO A 285 13.05 7.12 3.48
N TRP A 286 12.90 8.42 3.70
CA TRP A 286 13.34 9.07 4.94
C TRP A 286 12.52 8.62 6.15
N SER A 287 11.20 8.51 5.97
CA SER A 287 10.33 8.00 7.02
C SER A 287 10.71 6.57 7.40
N SER A 288 10.79 5.66 6.41
CA SER A 288 10.96 4.23 6.66
C SER A 288 12.39 3.85 7.10
N TYR A 289 13.42 4.55 6.63
CA TYR A 289 14.82 4.19 6.90
C TYR A 289 15.51 5.07 7.94
N VAL A 290 14.94 6.21 8.31
CA VAL A 290 15.56 7.17 9.24
C VAL A 290 14.63 7.48 10.41
N ILE A 291 13.43 8.03 10.13
CA ILE A 291 12.55 8.54 11.18
C ILE A 291 12.06 7.43 12.08
N VAL A 292 11.41 6.41 11.50
CA VAL A 292 10.83 5.30 12.25
C VAL A 292 11.89 4.46 12.99
N PRO A 293 13.06 4.12 12.40
CA PRO A 293 14.14 3.48 13.15
C PRO A 293 14.73 4.32 14.29
N ILE A 294 14.91 5.63 14.12
CA ILE A 294 15.36 6.51 15.19
C ILE A 294 14.32 6.59 16.31
N PHE A 295 13.03 6.67 15.94
CA PHE A 295 11.94 6.64 16.91
C PHE A 295 11.95 5.32 17.72
N ALA A 296 12.11 4.17 17.04
CA ALA A 296 12.23 2.88 17.73
C ALA A 296 13.46 2.80 18.63
N LEU A 297 14.60 3.35 18.17
CA LEU A 297 15.82 3.40 18.97
C LEU A 297 15.65 4.25 20.25
N ALA A 298 14.86 5.34 20.17
CA ALA A 298 14.60 6.23 21.31
C ALA A 298 13.58 5.67 22.32
N ASN A 299 12.62 4.87 21.84
CA ASN A 299 11.43 4.53 22.63
C ASN A 299 11.28 3.03 22.95
N ALA A 300 11.92 2.12 22.19
CA ALA A 300 11.79 0.70 22.43
C ALA A 300 12.70 0.16 23.57
N GLY A 301 13.63 0.97 24.08
CA GLY A 301 14.48 0.58 25.19
C GLY A 301 13.67 0.41 26.48
N VAL A 302 13.67 -0.79 27.03
CA VAL A 302 13.05 -1.13 28.30
C VAL A 302 13.97 -2.09 29.06
N ARG A 303 14.04 -1.94 30.40
CA ARG A 303 14.82 -2.85 31.22
C ARG A 303 14.09 -4.19 31.34
N LEU A 304 14.79 -5.28 31.00
CA LEU A 304 14.28 -6.65 30.99
C LEU A 304 14.88 -7.46 32.14
N ASP A 305 14.98 -6.86 33.34
CA ASP A 305 15.38 -7.61 34.55
C ASP A 305 14.23 -8.49 35.08
N ALA A 306 14.58 -9.41 35.99
CA ALA A 306 13.62 -10.38 36.51
C ALA A 306 12.48 -9.73 37.30
N GLU A 307 12.71 -8.58 37.91
CA GLU A 307 11.72 -7.84 38.69
C GLU A 307 10.72 -7.16 37.76
N THR A 308 11.19 -6.41 36.77
CA THR A 308 10.36 -5.73 35.74
C THR A 308 9.54 -6.74 34.94
N LEU A 309 10.14 -7.89 34.53
CA LEU A 309 9.42 -8.95 33.82
C LEU A 309 8.32 -9.59 34.67
N ARG A 310 8.58 -9.84 35.98
CA ARG A 310 7.55 -10.36 36.90
C ARG A 310 6.43 -9.34 37.11
N ALA A 311 6.78 -8.06 37.31
CA ALA A 311 5.81 -6.99 37.43
C ALA A 311 4.93 -6.92 36.17
N ALA A 312 5.51 -6.92 34.99
CA ALA A 312 4.78 -6.91 33.72
C ALA A 312 3.90 -8.15 33.54
N ALA A 313 4.39 -9.36 33.87
CA ALA A 313 3.64 -10.60 33.72
C ALA A 313 2.37 -10.67 34.58
N THR A 314 2.31 -9.90 35.67
CA THR A 314 1.14 -9.81 36.57
C THR A 314 0.37 -8.51 36.41
N SER A 315 0.88 -7.58 35.62
CA SER A 315 0.28 -6.26 35.43
C SER A 315 -0.96 -6.31 34.52
N PRO A 316 -2.09 -5.78 34.98
CA PRO A 316 -3.26 -5.61 34.11
C PRO A 316 -2.97 -4.78 32.85
N ILE A 317 -2.01 -3.84 32.93
CA ILE A 317 -1.60 -2.98 31.79
C ILE A 317 -0.91 -3.82 30.73
N ALA A 318 0.17 -4.53 31.09
CA ALA A 318 0.91 -5.35 30.12
C ALA A 318 0.05 -6.47 29.51
N ILE A 319 -0.75 -7.15 30.34
CA ILE A 319 -1.68 -8.19 29.92
C ILE A 319 -2.77 -7.58 29.01
N GLY A 320 -3.34 -6.45 29.41
CA GLY A 320 -4.38 -5.75 28.66
C GLY A 320 -3.89 -5.28 27.28
N VAL A 321 -2.67 -4.74 27.19
CA VAL A 321 -2.04 -4.35 25.92
C VAL A 321 -1.80 -5.60 25.05
N ALA A 322 -1.16 -6.64 25.58
CA ALA A 322 -0.86 -7.85 24.82
C ALA A 322 -2.13 -8.55 24.33
N LEU A 323 -3.15 -8.73 25.20
CA LEU A 323 -4.43 -9.32 24.81
C LEU A 323 -5.19 -8.44 23.83
N GLY A 324 -5.17 -7.12 24.00
CA GLY A 324 -5.77 -6.18 23.08
C GLY A 324 -5.17 -6.29 21.67
N LEU A 325 -3.84 -6.31 21.57
CA LEU A 325 -3.13 -6.45 20.29
C LEU A 325 -3.37 -7.83 19.65
N VAL A 326 -3.23 -8.92 20.39
CA VAL A 326 -3.34 -10.28 19.83
C VAL A 326 -4.79 -10.69 19.60
N ALA A 327 -5.59 -10.75 20.66
CA ALA A 327 -6.97 -11.23 20.58
C ALA A 327 -7.94 -10.13 20.14
N GLY A 328 -7.79 -8.91 20.68
CA GLY A 328 -8.67 -7.79 20.40
C GLY A 328 -8.64 -7.37 18.93
N LYS A 329 -7.44 -7.15 18.38
CA LYS A 329 -7.28 -6.81 16.94
C LYS A 329 -7.77 -7.95 16.05
N PHE A 330 -7.34 -9.18 16.33
CA PHE A 330 -7.75 -10.33 15.54
C PHE A 330 -9.28 -10.49 15.47
N VAL A 331 -9.94 -10.52 16.62
CA VAL A 331 -11.40 -10.66 16.69
C VAL A 331 -12.11 -9.44 16.13
N GLY A 332 -11.65 -8.24 16.49
CA GLY A 332 -12.24 -6.99 16.05
C GLY A 332 -12.21 -6.82 14.53
N ILE A 333 -11.07 -7.09 13.88
CA ILE A 333 -10.94 -7.03 12.42
C ILE A 333 -11.73 -8.15 11.75
N ALA A 334 -11.67 -9.39 12.28
CA ALA A 334 -12.40 -10.51 11.71
C ALA A 334 -13.91 -10.29 11.73
N VAL A 335 -14.47 -9.88 12.88
CA VAL A 335 -15.90 -9.56 13.03
C VAL A 335 -16.27 -8.32 12.22
N GLY A 336 -15.43 -7.28 12.25
CA GLY A 336 -15.63 -6.06 11.49
C GLY A 336 -15.58 -6.28 9.98
N THR A 337 -14.83 -7.27 9.50
CA THR A 337 -14.83 -7.71 8.09
C THR A 337 -16.09 -8.55 7.78
N TRP A 338 -16.47 -9.47 8.67
CA TRP A 338 -17.60 -10.35 8.47
C TRP A 338 -18.94 -9.58 8.44
N LEU A 339 -19.10 -8.57 9.28
CA LEU A 339 -20.36 -7.85 9.46
C LEU A 339 -20.87 -7.18 8.17
N PRO A 340 -20.09 -6.30 7.50
CA PRO A 340 -20.54 -5.65 6.26
C PRO A 340 -20.75 -6.64 5.11
N LEU A 341 -19.97 -7.72 5.06
CA LEU A 341 -20.17 -8.78 4.06
C LEU A 341 -21.49 -9.53 4.29
N ARG A 342 -21.82 -9.84 5.55
CA ARG A 342 -23.06 -10.54 5.91
C ARG A 342 -24.33 -9.73 5.61
N PHE A 343 -24.24 -8.40 5.75
CA PHE A 343 -25.37 -7.49 5.50
C PHE A 343 -25.36 -6.88 4.09
N GLY A 344 -24.38 -7.21 3.25
CA GLY A 344 -24.29 -6.70 1.87
C GLY A 344 -23.95 -5.20 1.77
N TRP A 345 -23.33 -4.61 2.81
CA TRP A 345 -22.96 -3.19 2.82
C TRP A 345 -21.67 -2.90 2.05
N GLY A 346 -20.88 -3.93 1.76
CA GLY A 346 -19.62 -3.80 1.06
C GLY A 346 -19.19 -5.08 0.37
N ILE A 347 -18.17 -4.96 -0.45
CA ILE A 347 -17.55 -6.06 -1.19
C ILE A 347 -16.05 -6.13 -0.86
N LEU A 348 -15.48 -7.33 -0.93
CA LEU A 348 -14.03 -7.50 -0.83
C LEU A 348 -13.37 -7.23 -2.20
N PRO A 349 -12.20 -6.61 -2.23
CA PRO A 349 -11.42 -6.50 -3.45
C PRO A 349 -10.91 -7.90 -3.85
N GLY A 350 -11.22 -8.32 -5.10
CA GLY A 350 -10.76 -9.60 -5.65
C GLY A 350 -11.35 -10.85 -4.95
N ASN A 351 -10.76 -12.00 -5.21
CA ASN A 351 -11.19 -13.29 -4.65
C ASN A 351 -10.48 -13.61 -3.33
N LEU A 352 -10.58 -12.71 -2.34
CA LEU A 352 -10.00 -12.94 -1.01
C LEU A 352 -10.75 -14.04 -0.27
N VAL A 353 -9.99 -14.98 0.29
CA VAL A 353 -10.54 -16.06 1.13
C VAL A 353 -10.32 -15.79 2.61
N TRP A 354 -11.16 -16.39 3.46
CA TRP A 354 -11.12 -16.18 4.91
C TRP A 354 -9.76 -16.48 5.54
N GLY A 355 -9.02 -17.47 5.04
CA GLY A 355 -7.67 -17.78 5.55
C GLY A 355 -6.69 -16.60 5.40
N GLN A 356 -6.77 -15.87 4.28
CA GLN A 356 -5.97 -14.67 4.02
C GLN A 356 -6.38 -13.52 4.94
N LEU A 357 -7.68 -13.28 5.06
CA LEU A 357 -8.24 -12.21 5.90
C LEU A 357 -7.90 -12.42 7.37
N LEU A 358 -8.04 -13.65 7.88
CA LEU A 358 -7.69 -13.99 9.27
C LEU A 358 -6.19 -13.89 9.52
N GLY A 359 -5.34 -14.32 8.57
CA GLY A 359 -3.89 -14.10 8.66
C GLY A 359 -3.54 -12.62 8.70
N GLY A 360 -4.16 -11.82 7.82
CA GLY A 360 -4.03 -10.36 7.81
C GLY A 360 -4.49 -9.71 9.12
N ALA A 361 -5.65 -10.13 9.65
CA ALA A 361 -6.18 -9.66 10.92
C ALA A 361 -5.22 -9.95 12.10
N ALA A 362 -4.58 -11.14 12.10
CA ALA A 362 -3.61 -11.50 13.12
C ALA A 362 -2.34 -10.63 13.05
N VAL A 363 -1.78 -10.43 11.84
CA VAL A 363 -0.59 -9.58 11.64
C VAL A 363 -0.89 -8.12 11.97
N SER A 364 -2.12 -7.64 11.75
CA SER A 364 -2.55 -6.27 12.11
C SER A 364 -2.54 -6.01 13.62
N GLY A 365 -2.37 -7.04 14.46
CA GLY A 365 -2.10 -6.90 15.89
C GLY A 365 -0.68 -6.43 16.23
N ILE A 366 0.19 -6.21 15.25
CA ILE A 366 1.50 -5.58 15.45
C ILE A 366 1.31 -4.07 15.60
N GLY A 367 1.30 -3.58 16.84
CA GLY A 367 1.06 -2.16 17.12
C GLY A 367 2.33 -1.31 17.24
N PHE A 368 3.45 -1.94 17.35
CA PHE A 368 4.79 -1.51 17.74
C PHE A 368 5.03 0.02 17.80
N THR A 369 5.34 0.70 16.67
CA THR A 369 5.75 2.12 16.69
C THR A 369 4.63 3.06 17.16
N VAL A 370 3.42 2.91 16.64
CA VAL A 370 2.31 3.80 16.99
C VAL A 370 1.82 3.51 18.42
N SER A 371 1.81 2.23 18.85
CA SER A 371 1.51 1.89 20.24
C SER A 371 2.54 2.44 21.22
N LEU A 372 3.86 2.39 20.89
CA LEU A 372 4.91 3.03 21.70
C LEU A 372 4.69 4.54 21.78
N PHE A 373 4.30 5.19 20.67
CA PHE A 373 3.99 6.61 20.68
C PHE A 373 2.82 6.94 21.61
N ILE A 374 1.76 6.14 21.61
CA ILE A 374 0.61 6.35 22.50
C ILE A 374 1.00 6.11 23.98
N VAL A 375 1.91 5.19 24.26
CA VAL A 375 2.43 4.97 25.64
C VAL A 375 3.11 6.21 26.17
N GLU A 376 3.95 6.88 25.35
CA GLU A 376 4.62 8.13 25.74
C GLU A 376 3.62 9.25 26.06
N LEU A 377 2.42 9.22 25.44
CA LEU A 377 1.37 10.20 25.68
C LEU A 377 0.45 9.85 26.85
N ALA A 378 0.30 8.54 27.14
CA ALA A 378 -0.68 8.05 28.10
C ALA A 378 -0.13 7.99 29.53
N PHE A 379 1.16 7.71 29.71
CA PHE A 379 1.73 7.43 31.01
C PHE A 379 2.90 8.37 31.35
N GLU A 380 2.76 9.09 32.45
CA GLU A 380 3.85 9.89 33.05
C GLU A 380 4.70 9.04 34.01
N ASP A 381 4.12 7.97 34.59
CA ASP A 381 4.80 7.07 35.53
C ASP A 381 5.67 6.05 34.75
N HIS A 382 6.97 6.09 35.01
CA HIS A 382 7.96 5.20 34.39
C HIS A 382 7.65 3.70 34.59
N ALA A 383 7.10 3.29 35.73
CA ALA A 383 6.79 1.90 35.98
C ALA A 383 5.61 1.41 35.14
N LEU A 384 4.57 2.22 34.99
CA LEU A 384 3.41 1.91 34.13
C LEU A 384 3.81 1.93 32.66
N HIS A 385 4.65 2.87 32.29
CA HIS A 385 5.23 3.02 30.98
C HIS A 385 6.02 1.77 30.52
N ASP A 386 6.92 1.26 31.38
CA ASP A 386 7.71 0.05 31.10
C ASP A 386 6.82 -1.20 30.96
N GLN A 387 5.81 -1.34 31.83
CA GLN A 387 4.84 -2.42 31.74
C GLN A 387 4.08 -2.41 30.40
N ALA A 388 3.65 -1.22 29.96
CA ALA A 388 2.97 -1.07 28.68
C ALA A 388 3.89 -1.42 27.49
N LYS A 389 5.16 -0.97 27.52
CA LYS A 389 6.18 -1.31 26.50
C LYS A 389 6.41 -2.81 26.39
N ILE A 390 6.55 -3.51 27.53
CA ILE A 390 6.68 -4.98 27.55
C ILE A 390 5.44 -5.62 26.93
N GLY A 391 4.24 -5.14 27.26
CA GLY A 391 2.98 -5.60 26.69
C GLY A 391 2.93 -5.43 25.17
N ILE A 392 3.43 -4.30 24.65
CA ILE A 392 3.50 -4.03 23.20
C ILE A 392 4.48 -4.99 22.51
N LEU A 393 5.68 -5.14 23.04
CA LEU A 393 6.70 -6.02 22.46
C LEU A 393 6.22 -7.46 22.42
N ALA A 394 5.67 -7.96 23.54
CA ALA A 394 5.11 -9.30 23.63
C ALA A 394 3.90 -9.48 22.71
N GLY A 395 2.95 -8.55 22.71
CA GLY A 395 1.75 -8.60 21.88
C GLY A 395 2.09 -8.56 20.39
N SER A 396 2.99 -7.67 19.98
CA SER A 396 3.44 -7.56 18.58
C SER A 396 4.15 -8.84 18.09
N LEU A 397 5.01 -9.43 18.92
CA LEU A 397 5.68 -10.68 18.59
C LEU A 397 4.68 -11.84 18.48
N LEU A 398 3.77 -11.95 19.44
CA LEU A 398 2.72 -12.99 19.43
C LEU A 398 1.77 -12.83 18.23
N SER A 399 1.42 -11.61 17.85
CA SER A 399 0.61 -11.33 16.66
C SER A 399 1.31 -11.72 15.37
N ALA A 400 2.62 -11.45 15.26
CA ALA A 400 3.42 -11.90 14.12
C ALA A 400 3.47 -13.42 14.00
N VAL A 401 3.69 -14.12 15.13
CA VAL A 401 3.71 -15.60 15.19
C VAL A 401 2.33 -16.16 14.85
N LEU A 402 1.26 -15.60 15.41
CA LEU A 402 -0.11 -16.03 15.14
C LEU A 402 -0.45 -15.87 13.64
N GLY A 403 -0.08 -14.74 13.04
CA GLY A 403 -0.26 -14.50 11.62
C GLY A 403 0.50 -15.51 10.75
N TRP A 404 1.76 -15.79 11.11
CA TRP A 404 2.55 -16.81 10.44
C TRP A 404 1.91 -18.20 10.51
N VAL A 405 1.44 -18.60 11.70
CA VAL A 405 0.75 -19.90 11.89
C VAL A 405 -0.51 -19.98 11.05
N ILE A 406 -1.33 -18.91 11.03
CA ILE A 406 -2.58 -18.89 10.26
C ILE A 406 -2.28 -18.96 8.76
N PHE A 407 -1.32 -18.18 8.24
CA PHE A 407 -0.93 -18.24 6.82
C PHE A 407 -0.39 -19.62 6.44
N LYS A 408 0.43 -20.24 7.30
CA LYS A 408 0.93 -21.59 7.08
C LYS A 408 -0.19 -22.63 7.04
N LEU A 409 -1.13 -22.59 8.00
CA LEU A 409 -2.28 -23.49 8.01
C LEU A 409 -3.22 -23.27 6.83
N ALA A 410 -3.40 -22.03 6.40
CA ALA A 410 -4.19 -21.68 5.22
C ALA A 410 -3.52 -22.19 3.93
N TRP A 411 -2.18 -22.14 3.87
CA TRP A 411 -1.40 -22.71 2.77
C TRP A 411 -1.56 -24.24 2.71
N ASP A 412 -1.33 -24.93 3.83
CA ASP A 412 -1.39 -26.40 3.90
C ASP A 412 -2.78 -26.96 3.54
N ARG A 413 -3.85 -26.16 3.72
CA ARG A 413 -5.24 -26.57 3.47
C ARG A 413 -5.82 -26.12 2.12
N GLY A 414 -5.24 -25.16 1.46
CA GLY A 414 -5.85 -24.57 0.27
C GLY A 414 -4.91 -23.78 -0.66
N GLY A 415 -3.61 -23.82 -0.43
CA GLY A 415 -2.63 -23.15 -1.31
C GLY A 415 -2.73 -21.61 -1.33
N VAL A 416 -3.22 -21.00 -0.27
CA VAL A 416 -3.77 -19.64 -0.27
C VAL A 416 -2.72 -18.52 -0.17
N CYS A 417 -1.58 -18.77 0.47
CA CYS A 417 -0.42 -17.86 0.52
C CYS A 417 0.84 -18.74 0.61
N ALA A 418 1.59 -18.85 -0.48
CA ALA A 418 2.78 -19.67 -0.51
C ALA A 418 3.93 -19.03 0.29
N PRO A 419 4.67 -19.79 1.12
CA PRO A 419 5.93 -19.32 1.68
C PRO A 419 6.97 -19.05 0.57
N PRO A 420 8.02 -18.23 0.84
CA PRO A 420 9.01 -17.86 -0.16
C PRO A 420 9.71 -19.06 -0.82
N ASP A 421 9.86 -20.15 -0.05
CA ASP A 421 10.55 -21.38 -0.47
C ASP A 421 9.59 -22.48 -0.94
N ALA A 422 8.29 -22.22 -1.03
CA ALA A 422 7.35 -23.19 -1.55
C ALA A 422 7.59 -23.37 -3.05
N GLU A 423 7.79 -24.61 -3.45
CA GLU A 423 7.72 -24.94 -4.86
C GLU A 423 6.39 -24.48 -5.46
N PRO A 424 6.34 -24.04 -6.73
CA PRO A 424 5.10 -23.64 -7.38
C PRO A 424 4.04 -24.72 -7.15
N ALA A 425 2.81 -24.31 -6.82
CA ALA A 425 1.72 -25.26 -6.51
C ALA A 425 1.63 -26.31 -7.65
N GLU A 426 1.96 -27.53 -7.31
CA GLU A 426 2.21 -28.67 -8.21
C GLU A 426 0.99 -29.13 -9.03
N ASN A 427 -0.11 -28.35 -9.05
CA ASN A 427 -1.38 -28.73 -9.68
C ASN A 427 -2.03 -27.65 -10.58
N LEU A 428 -1.33 -26.59 -10.99
CA LEU A 428 -1.84 -25.81 -12.11
C LEU A 428 -1.42 -26.50 -13.40
N PRO A 429 -2.33 -26.66 -14.38
CA PRO A 429 -1.93 -27.16 -15.68
C PRO A 429 -0.75 -26.33 -16.22
N SER A 430 0.39 -26.98 -16.42
CA SER A 430 1.58 -26.36 -17.00
C SER A 430 1.46 -26.17 -18.50
N THR A 431 0.39 -26.71 -19.09
CA THR A 431 0.15 -26.72 -20.52
C THR A 431 -1.22 -26.14 -20.84
N LEU A 432 -1.33 -25.61 -22.05
CA LEU A 432 -2.57 -25.14 -22.64
C LEU A 432 -3.55 -26.29 -22.79
N ALA A 433 -4.73 -26.20 -22.17
CA ALA A 433 -5.74 -27.27 -22.22
C ALA A 433 -6.34 -27.43 -23.62
N VAL A 434 -6.57 -26.34 -24.32
CA VAL A 434 -7.09 -26.30 -25.67
C VAL A 434 -6.00 -25.82 -26.62
N PRO A 435 -5.48 -26.67 -27.53
CA PRO A 435 -4.48 -26.27 -28.53
C PRO A 435 -4.99 -25.12 -29.41
N VAL A 436 -4.04 -24.35 -29.97
CA VAL A 436 -4.37 -23.27 -30.92
C VAL A 436 -5.04 -23.86 -32.16
N GLY A 437 -6.20 -23.34 -32.54
CA GLY A 437 -7.05 -23.78 -33.60
C GLY A 437 -7.51 -22.69 -34.56
N PRO A 438 -8.33 -23.04 -35.58
CA PRO A 438 -8.80 -22.07 -36.58
C PRO A 438 -9.71 -20.96 -36.05
N ALA A 439 -10.28 -21.15 -34.86
CA ALA A 439 -11.14 -20.16 -34.20
C ALA A 439 -10.37 -19.12 -33.38
N ASP A 440 -9.07 -19.31 -33.23
CA ASP A 440 -8.24 -18.37 -32.48
C ASP A 440 -7.88 -17.13 -33.31
N HIS A 441 -7.73 -15.99 -32.64
CA HIS A 441 -7.22 -14.78 -33.25
C HIS A 441 -5.69 -14.85 -33.35
N VAL A 442 -5.19 -15.09 -34.56
CA VAL A 442 -3.75 -15.30 -34.83
C VAL A 442 -3.18 -14.10 -35.59
N ARG A 443 -2.04 -13.61 -35.13
CA ARG A 443 -1.25 -12.53 -35.77
C ARG A 443 0.17 -13.03 -36.05
N GLY A 444 0.53 -13.17 -37.31
CA GLY A 444 1.83 -13.68 -37.77
C GLY A 444 1.70 -14.85 -38.70
N PRO A 445 2.82 -15.49 -39.13
CA PRO A 445 2.79 -16.61 -40.05
C PRO A 445 2.05 -17.81 -39.46
N ALA A 446 1.20 -18.45 -40.27
CA ALA A 446 0.41 -19.60 -39.82
C ALA A 446 1.28 -20.82 -39.43
N ASP A 447 2.44 -20.94 -40.04
CA ASP A 447 3.45 -22.00 -39.87
C ASP A 447 4.60 -21.58 -38.93
N ALA A 448 4.45 -20.47 -38.18
CA ALA A 448 5.48 -20.01 -37.27
C ALA A 448 5.82 -21.10 -36.23
N PRO A 449 7.12 -21.42 -36.06
CA PRO A 449 7.55 -22.46 -35.12
C PRO A 449 7.36 -22.08 -33.66
N ILE A 450 7.26 -20.79 -33.36
CA ILE A 450 7.05 -20.29 -32.00
C ILE A 450 5.69 -19.61 -31.94
N THR A 451 4.85 -20.08 -31.00
CA THR A 451 3.52 -19.53 -30.73
C THR A 451 3.46 -18.99 -29.33
N ILE A 452 3.09 -17.72 -29.18
CA ILE A 452 2.79 -17.09 -27.90
C ILE A 452 1.28 -16.91 -27.82
N VAL A 453 0.63 -17.59 -26.87
CA VAL A 453 -0.80 -17.42 -26.56
C VAL A 453 -0.93 -16.50 -25.36
N GLU A 454 -1.67 -15.40 -25.51
CA GLU A 454 -2.04 -14.50 -24.44
C GLU A 454 -3.52 -14.68 -24.09
N TYR A 455 -3.82 -14.95 -22.81
CA TYR A 455 -5.13 -14.70 -22.26
C TYR A 455 -5.16 -13.28 -21.73
N GLY A 456 -5.92 -12.42 -22.40
CA GLY A 456 -5.90 -10.97 -22.22
C GLY A 456 -7.26 -10.38 -21.86
N ASP A 457 -7.20 -9.17 -21.28
CA ASP A 457 -8.32 -8.34 -20.89
C ASP A 457 -8.03 -6.90 -21.30
N PHE A 458 -8.90 -6.31 -22.12
CA PHE A 458 -8.67 -4.98 -22.69
C PHE A 458 -8.68 -3.84 -21.66
N GLU A 459 -9.28 -4.03 -20.49
CA GLU A 459 -9.26 -3.05 -19.41
C GLU A 459 -8.11 -3.30 -18.41
N CYS A 460 -7.41 -4.44 -18.50
CA CYS A 460 -6.31 -4.79 -17.61
C CYS A 460 -5.06 -3.93 -17.87
N PRO A 461 -4.58 -3.14 -16.89
CA PRO A 461 -3.39 -2.29 -17.08
C PRO A 461 -2.10 -3.08 -17.34
N TYR A 462 -2.05 -4.33 -16.89
CA TYR A 462 -0.89 -5.22 -17.11
C TYR A 462 -0.86 -5.72 -18.56
N CYS A 463 -2.01 -6.07 -19.14
CA CYS A 463 -2.13 -6.43 -20.55
C CYS A 463 -1.76 -5.25 -21.46
N GLY A 464 -2.24 -4.04 -21.14
CA GLY A 464 -1.87 -2.84 -21.91
C GLY A 464 -0.37 -2.52 -21.87
N ARG A 465 0.33 -2.86 -20.78
CA ARG A 465 1.79 -2.73 -20.73
C ARG A 465 2.50 -3.84 -21.50
N LEU A 466 1.92 -5.03 -21.56
CA LEU A 466 2.48 -6.17 -22.26
C LEU A 466 2.30 -6.06 -23.78
N HIS A 467 1.19 -5.50 -24.25
CA HIS A 467 0.86 -5.37 -25.67
C HIS A 467 2.02 -4.80 -26.53
N PRO A 468 2.61 -3.63 -26.26
CA PRO A 468 3.72 -3.12 -27.06
C PRO A 468 4.97 -4.01 -27.00
N ILE A 469 5.17 -4.77 -25.93
CA ILE A 469 6.30 -5.71 -25.78
C ILE A 469 6.11 -6.90 -26.71
N LEU A 470 4.92 -7.51 -26.73
CA LEU A 470 4.61 -8.63 -27.60
C LEU A 470 4.68 -8.24 -29.08
N GLU A 471 4.19 -7.04 -29.43
CA GLU A 471 4.29 -6.51 -30.80
C GLU A 471 5.76 -6.27 -31.22
N GLU A 472 6.59 -5.79 -30.31
CA GLU A 472 8.03 -5.61 -30.58
C GLU A 472 8.71 -6.97 -30.78
N ILE A 473 8.40 -7.97 -29.96
CA ILE A 473 8.92 -9.33 -30.09
C ILE A 473 8.53 -9.91 -31.46
N ARG A 474 7.24 -9.86 -31.81
CA ARG A 474 6.76 -10.33 -33.11
C ARG A 474 7.45 -9.64 -34.29
N ARG A 475 7.58 -8.32 -34.23
CA ARG A 475 8.20 -7.52 -35.28
C ARG A 475 9.67 -7.88 -35.49
N LYS A 476 10.40 -8.18 -34.40
CA LYS A 476 11.83 -8.54 -34.43
C LYS A 476 12.05 -10.02 -34.79
N ASN A 477 11.06 -10.86 -34.60
CA ASN A 477 11.14 -12.31 -34.76
C ASN A 477 10.05 -12.80 -35.75
N PRO A 478 10.34 -12.87 -37.04
CA PRO A 478 9.35 -13.31 -38.05
C PRO A 478 8.92 -14.78 -37.91
N ASP A 479 9.62 -15.56 -37.12
CA ASP A 479 9.34 -16.94 -36.73
C ASP A 479 8.40 -17.06 -35.49
N VAL A 480 7.88 -15.93 -34.99
CA VAL A 480 6.93 -15.88 -33.88
C VAL A 480 5.55 -15.42 -34.35
N ARG A 481 4.51 -16.15 -33.93
CA ARG A 481 3.11 -15.72 -34.02
C ARG A 481 2.51 -15.49 -32.65
N LEU A 482 1.61 -14.51 -32.59
CA LEU A 482 0.80 -14.20 -31.40
C LEU A 482 -0.61 -14.76 -31.58
N VAL A 483 -1.17 -15.28 -30.50
CA VAL A 483 -2.55 -15.73 -30.40
C VAL A 483 -3.18 -15.01 -29.21
N PHE A 484 -4.34 -14.39 -29.42
CA PHE A 484 -5.09 -13.75 -28.36
C PHE A 484 -6.34 -14.55 -28.04
N ARG A 485 -6.59 -14.74 -26.74
CA ARG A 485 -7.81 -15.32 -26.18
C ARG A 485 -8.39 -14.41 -25.13
N HIS A 486 -9.68 -14.19 -25.17
CA HIS A 486 -10.39 -13.35 -24.22
C HIS A 486 -10.42 -13.96 -22.82
N TYR A 487 -10.08 -13.16 -21.82
CA TYR A 487 -10.25 -13.53 -20.42
C TYR A 487 -10.67 -12.30 -19.58
N PRO A 488 -11.88 -11.74 -19.81
CA PRO A 488 -12.33 -10.53 -19.18
C PRO A 488 -12.60 -10.75 -17.68
N LEU A 489 -11.87 -10.05 -16.84
CA LEU A 489 -12.01 -10.09 -15.37
C LEU A 489 -13.16 -9.19 -14.91
N ARG A 490 -14.39 -9.60 -15.19
CA ARG A 490 -15.63 -8.80 -15.01
C ARG A 490 -15.82 -8.24 -13.60
N SER A 491 -15.28 -8.91 -12.57
CA SER A 491 -15.35 -8.45 -11.17
C SER A 491 -14.37 -7.32 -10.85
N LEU A 492 -13.28 -7.19 -11.62
CA LEU A 492 -12.22 -6.19 -11.45
C LEU A 492 -12.34 -5.07 -12.50
N HIS A 493 -12.73 -5.44 -13.72
CA HIS A 493 -12.74 -4.62 -14.91
C HIS A 493 -14.16 -4.54 -15.50
N PRO A 494 -14.97 -3.53 -15.12
CA PRO A 494 -16.38 -3.46 -15.51
C PRO A 494 -16.60 -3.32 -17.02
N ARG A 495 -15.62 -2.81 -17.77
CA ARG A 495 -15.71 -2.60 -19.22
C ARG A 495 -15.07 -3.72 -20.05
N ALA A 496 -14.34 -4.64 -19.43
CA ALA A 496 -13.62 -5.71 -20.10
C ALA A 496 -14.52 -6.56 -21.02
N ALA A 497 -15.71 -6.95 -20.54
CA ALA A 497 -16.64 -7.75 -21.33
C ALA A 497 -17.21 -6.97 -22.53
N ALA A 498 -17.54 -5.69 -22.36
CA ALA A 498 -18.03 -4.86 -23.45
C ALA A 498 -16.95 -4.64 -24.53
N SER A 499 -15.72 -4.40 -24.12
CA SER A 499 -14.57 -4.27 -25.02
C SER A 499 -14.29 -5.54 -25.79
N ALA A 500 -14.39 -6.71 -25.13
CA ALA A 500 -14.24 -8.01 -25.76
C ALA A 500 -15.34 -8.27 -26.83
N ILE A 501 -16.60 -7.91 -26.54
CA ILE A 501 -17.71 -8.01 -27.48
C ILE A 501 -17.44 -7.18 -28.74
N VAL A 502 -16.95 -5.95 -28.56
CA VAL A 502 -16.66 -5.06 -29.70
C VAL A 502 -15.46 -5.56 -30.51
N ALA A 503 -14.48 -6.19 -29.87
CA ALA A 503 -13.37 -6.84 -30.57
C ALA A 503 -13.84 -8.03 -31.41
N GLU A 504 -14.78 -8.86 -30.89
CA GLU A 504 -15.40 -9.95 -31.67
C GLU A 504 -16.28 -9.44 -32.80
N ALA A 505 -17.03 -8.35 -32.61
CA ALA A 505 -17.77 -7.70 -33.70
C ALA A 505 -16.84 -7.22 -34.84
N ALA A 506 -15.63 -6.74 -34.49
CA ALA A 506 -14.61 -6.42 -35.48
C ALA A 506 -14.01 -7.69 -36.14
N ALA A 507 -13.93 -8.80 -35.41
CA ALA A 507 -13.49 -10.10 -35.95
C ALA A 507 -14.39 -10.59 -37.07
N ASP A 508 -15.72 -10.41 -37.00
CA ASP A 508 -16.68 -10.75 -38.04
C ASP A 508 -16.39 -10.05 -39.39
N ARG A 509 -15.70 -8.91 -39.33
CA ARG A 509 -15.25 -8.13 -40.50
C ARG A 509 -13.77 -8.38 -40.83
N GLY A 510 -13.12 -9.35 -40.14
CA GLY A 510 -11.70 -9.65 -40.32
C GLY A 510 -10.77 -8.57 -39.78
N ARG A 511 -11.28 -7.70 -38.87
CA ARG A 511 -10.57 -6.54 -38.30
C ARG A 511 -10.32 -6.63 -36.82
N PHE A 512 -10.22 -7.86 -36.29
CA PHE A 512 -9.97 -8.10 -34.87
C PHE A 512 -8.73 -7.37 -34.37
N TRP A 513 -7.62 -7.49 -35.08
CA TRP A 513 -6.35 -6.97 -34.61
C TRP A 513 -6.27 -5.44 -34.64
N GLU A 514 -6.97 -4.79 -35.57
CA GLU A 514 -7.07 -3.34 -35.57
C GLU A 514 -7.87 -2.86 -34.37
N MET A 515 -8.98 -3.51 -34.04
CA MET A 515 -9.77 -3.19 -32.86
C MET A 515 -9.00 -3.49 -31.58
N HIS A 516 -8.30 -4.63 -31.52
CA HIS A 516 -7.43 -5.01 -30.41
C HIS A 516 -6.39 -3.94 -30.10
N ASP A 517 -5.71 -3.42 -31.11
CA ASP A 517 -4.69 -2.38 -30.96
C ASP A 517 -5.34 -1.05 -30.49
N ILE A 518 -6.46 -0.64 -31.08
CA ILE A 518 -7.22 0.55 -30.66
C ILE A 518 -7.64 0.45 -29.19
N LEU A 519 -8.17 -0.68 -28.76
CA LEU A 519 -8.64 -0.87 -27.38
C LEU A 519 -7.49 -0.79 -26.36
N TYR A 520 -6.33 -1.39 -26.67
CA TYR A 520 -5.16 -1.29 -25.78
C TYR A 520 -4.54 0.10 -25.78
N ASP A 521 -4.49 0.79 -26.90
CA ASP A 521 -3.99 2.17 -26.97
C ASP A 521 -4.91 3.14 -26.21
N ASN A 522 -6.18 2.80 -26.07
CA ASN A 522 -7.20 3.65 -25.47
C ASN A 522 -7.83 3.07 -24.19
N GLN A 523 -7.12 2.26 -23.41
CA GLN A 523 -7.64 1.57 -22.23
C GLN A 523 -8.38 2.46 -21.20
N ARG A 524 -8.13 3.76 -21.20
CA ARG A 524 -8.77 4.73 -20.28
C ARG A 524 -10.12 5.21 -20.77
N PHE A 525 -10.46 4.93 -22.02
CA PHE A 525 -11.65 5.41 -22.73
C PHE A 525 -12.37 4.22 -23.35
N LEU A 526 -13.09 3.47 -22.50
CA LEU A 526 -13.82 2.25 -22.88
C LEU A 526 -15.31 2.36 -22.51
N THR A 527 -15.86 3.59 -22.47
CA THR A 527 -17.32 3.77 -22.32
C THR A 527 -18.05 3.26 -23.57
N ASP A 528 -19.37 3.06 -23.50
CA ASP A 528 -20.14 2.61 -24.66
C ASP A 528 -19.98 3.59 -25.84
N ALA A 529 -19.95 4.89 -25.59
CA ALA A 529 -19.73 5.91 -26.62
C ALA A 529 -18.33 5.84 -27.24
N ASP A 530 -17.30 5.53 -26.43
CA ASP A 530 -15.93 5.34 -26.94
C ASP A 530 -15.85 4.08 -27.80
N LEU A 531 -16.43 2.98 -27.34
CA LEU A 531 -16.46 1.70 -28.07
C LEU A 531 -17.24 1.83 -29.40
N GLU A 532 -18.35 2.55 -29.42
CA GLU A 532 -19.10 2.87 -30.63
C GLU A 532 -18.28 3.74 -31.59
N HIS A 533 -17.51 4.68 -31.07
CA HIS A 533 -16.62 5.53 -31.87
C HIS A 533 -15.53 4.69 -32.55
N TYR A 534 -14.85 3.81 -31.81
CA TYR A 534 -13.81 2.93 -32.36
C TYR A 534 -14.37 1.95 -33.39
N ALA A 535 -15.56 1.42 -33.12
CA ALA A 535 -16.25 0.54 -34.07
C ALA A 535 -16.60 1.28 -35.38
N ALA A 536 -17.03 2.53 -35.28
CA ALA A 536 -17.33 3.36 -36.45
C ALA A 536 -16.08 3.66 -37.30
N GLU A 537 -14.90 3.85 -36.69
CA GLU A 537 -13.64 4.03 -37.42
C GLU A 537 -13.28 2.81 -38.27
N LEU A 538 -13.73 1.62 -37.85
CA LEU A 538 -13.48 0.35 -38.53
C LEU A 538 -14.67 -0.14 -39.38
N ASP A 539 -15.72 0.65 -39.54
CA ASP A 539 -16.97 0.28 -40.23
C ASP A 539 -17.60 -1.00 -39.65
N VAL A 540 -17.64 -1.09 -38.30
CA VAL A 540 -18.15 -2.22 -37.53
C VAL A 540 -19.39 -1.80 -36.75
N GLU A 541 -20.41 -2.66 -36.71
CA GLU A 541 -21.54 -2.52 -35.80
C GLU A 541 -21.23 -3.22 -34.46
N PRO A 542 -20.92 -2.48 -33.38
CA PRO A 542 -20.34 -3.07 -32.18
C PRO A 542 -21.30 -4.02 -31.42
N TRP A 543 -22.60 -3.88 -31.63
CA TRP A 543 -23.61 -4.63 -30.88
C TRP A 543 -24.49 -5.53 -31.79
N SER A 544 -24.00 -5.93 -32.97
CA SER A 544 -24.79 -6.67 -33.98
C SER A 544 -25.20 -8.08 -33.54
N ASP A 545 -24.29 -8.87 -32.96
CA ASP A 545 -24.54 -10.25 -32.47
C ASP A 545 -23.94 -10.45 -31.08
N VAL A 546 -24.42 -9.68 -30.13
CA VAL A 546 -23.92 -9.75 -28.73
C VAL A 546 -23.99 -11.17 -28.15
N ALA A 547 -25.02 -11.94 -28.49
CA ALA A 547 -25.18 -13.30 -27.95
C ALA A 547 -24.12 -14.26 -28.50
N GLY A 548 -23.83 -14.19 -29.82
CA GLY A 548 -22.79 -14.96 -30.45
C GLY A 548 -21.39 -14.60 -29.91
N HIS A 549 -21.11 -13.30 -29.80
CA HIS A 549 -19.83 -12.82 -29.26
C HIS A 549 -19.62 -13.24 -27.80
N VAL A 550 -20.65 -13.13 -26.94
CA VAL A 550 -20.58 -13.61 -25.56
C VAL A 550 -20.30 -15.11 -25.51
N ALA A 551 -20.95 -15.89 -26.38
CA ALA A 551 -20.69 -17.33 -26.44
C ALA A 551 -19.26 -17.64 -26.91
N ARG A 552 -18.72 -16.88 -27.87
CA ARG A 552 -17.32 -17.02 -28.33
C ARG A 552 -16.32 -16.69 -27.21
N ILE A 553 -16.52 -15.57 -26.52
CA ILE A 553 -15.71 -15.17 -25.38
C ILE A 553 -15.73 -16.22 -24.28
N ALA A 554 -16.91 -16.82 -24.01
CA ALA A 554 -17.04 -17.86 -23.00
C ALA A 554 -16.20 -19.12 -23.29
N VAL A 555 -16.01 -19.46 -24.57
CA VAL A 555 -15.12 -20.57 -24.99
C VAL A 555 -13.67 -20.27 -24.60
N ASP A 556 -13.21 -19.05 -24.78
CA ASP A 556 -11.87 -18.63 -24.38
C ASP A 556 -11.72 -18.58 -22.85
N GLU A 557 -12.73 -18.09 -22.13
CA GLU A 557 -12.76 -18.07 -20.66
C GLU A 557 -12.67 -19.51 -20.10
N GLU A 558 -13.45 -20.45 -20.66
CA GLU A 558 -13.43 -21.86 -20.25
C GLU A 558 -12.07 -22.50 -20.55
N SER A 559 -11.54 -22.31 -21.76
CA SER A 559 -10.19 -22.74 -22.14
C SER A 559 -9.11 -22.17 -21.20
N GLY A 560 -9.23 -20.91 -20.80
CA GLY A 560 -8.33 -20.28 -19.84
C GLY A 560 -8.44 -20.91 -18.46
N HIS A 561 -9.66 -21.13 -17.98
CA HIS A 561 -9.91 -21.79 -16.70
C HIS A 561 -9.30 -23.19 -16.67
N ASP A 562 -9.53 -23.99 -17.72
CA ASP A 562 -9.00 -25.35 -17.84
C ASP A 562 -7.47 -25.37 -17.99
N SER A 563 -6.88 -24.33 -18.57
CA SER A 563 -5.44 -24.09 -18.62
C SER A 563 -4.89 -23.53 -17.31
N GLY A 564 -5.72 -23.35 -16.26
CA GLY A 564 -5.33 -22.82 -14.96
C GLY A 564 -5.07 -21.31 -14.92
N VAL A 565 -5.57 -20.55 -15.89
CA VAL A 565 -5.50 -19.08 -15.89
C VAL A 565 -6.34 -18.53 -14.73
N ARG A 566 -5.73 -17.68 -13.89
CA ARG A 566 -6.38 -17.05 -12.72
C ARG A 566 -6.36 -15.52 -12.77
N GLY A 567 -5.75 -14.96 -13.80
CA GLY A 567 -5.60 -13.52 -13.98
C GLY A 567 -4.95 -13.20 -15.32
N THR A 568 -4.97 -11.93 -15.70
CA THR A 568 -4.44 -11.43 -16.96
C THR A 568 -3.30 -10.42 -16.74
N PRO A 569 -2.30 -10.42 -17.62
CA PRO A 569 -2.08 -11.36 -18.74
C PRO A 569 -1.57 -12.71 -18.27
N ALA A 570 -1.97 -13.81 -18.95
CA ALA A 570 -1.35 -15.10 -18.81
C ALA A 570 -0.79 -15.56 -20.16
N LEU A 571 0.48 -15.95 -20.19
CA LEU A 571 1.19 -16.33 -21.40
C LEU A 571 1.47 -17.83 -21.45
N PHE A 572 1.36 -18.39 -22.65
CA PHE A 572 1.81 -19.74 -22.96
C PHE A 572 2.70 -19.70 -24.20
N LEU A 573 3.91 -20.25 -24.10
CA LEU A 573 4.87 -20.33 -25.18
C LEU A 573 4.90 -21.77 -25.68
N ASN A 574 4.58 -21.99 -26.96
CA ASN A 574 4.41 -23.32 -27.55
C ASN A 574 3.53 -24.28 -26.71
N GLY A 575 2.47 -23.72 -26.11
CA GLY A 575 1.53 -24.44 -25.27
C GLY A 575 1.98 -24.70 -23.83
N VAL A 576 3.18 -24.28 -23.43
CA VAL A 576 3.68 -24.36 -22.05
C VAL A 576 3.51 -23.03 -21.36
N ARG A 577 3.01 -23.03 -20.12
CA ARG A 577 2.82 -21.83 -19.33
C ARG A 577 4.14 -21.10 -19.12
N TYR A 578 4.14 -19.80 -19.38
CA TYR A 578 5.27 -18.93 -19.13
C TYR A 578 5.15 -18.29 -17.75
N GLU A 579 6.12 -18.54 -16.89
CA GLU A 579 6.17 -18.02 -15.51
C GLU A 579 7.27 -16.96 -15.31
N GLY A 580 7.91 -16.51 -16.38
CA GLY A 580 8.96 -15.50 -16.36
C GLY A 580 8.43 -14.06 -16.25
N GLY A 581 9.35 -13.08 -16.24
CA GLY A 581 9.01 -11.66 -16.24
C GLY A 581 8.31 -11.22 -17.52
N HIS A 582 7.33 -10.34 -17.43
CA HIS A 582 6.59 -9.77 -18.57
C HIS A 582 7.31 -8.53 -19.16
N ASP A 583 8.62 -8.52 -19.15
CA ASP A 583 9.46 -7.51 -19.80
C ASP A 583 10.08 -8.06 -21.09
N LEU A 584 10.53 -7.13 -21.95
CA LEU A 584 11.07 -7.44 -23.26
C LEU A 584 12.23 -8.44 -23.21
N ASP A 585 13.16 -8.24 -22.27
CA ASP A 585 14.38 -9.06 -22.18
C ASP A 585 14.06 -10.50 -21.73
N SER A 586 13.13 -10.65 -20.77
CA SER A 586 12.73 -11.94 -20.23
C SER A 586 11.99 -12.79 -21.26
N ILE A 587 11.02 -12.20 -21.99
CA ILE A 587 10.28 -12.93 -23.02
C ILE A 587 11.16 -13.20 -24.23
N THR A 588 12.04 -12.26 -24.64
CA THR A 588 12.99 -12.50 -25.74
C THR A 588 13.90 -13.67 -25.44
N ARG A 589 14.42 -13.77 -24.21
CA ARG A 589 15.24 -14.91 -23.78
C ARG A 589 14.47 -16.24 -23.87
N ALA A 590 13.23 -16.28 -23.41
CA ALA A 590 12.39 -17.48 -23.50
C ALA A 590 12.12 -17.90 -24.95
N VAL A 591 11.91 -16.93 -25.85
CA VAL A 591 11.79 -17.19 -27.30
C VAL A 591 13.09 -17.77 -27.88
N GLU A 592 14.25 -17.25 -27.47
CA GLU A 592 15.56 -17.76 -27.89
C GLU A 592 15.83 -19.19 -27.37
N GLU A 593 15.45 -19.49 -26.13
CA GLU A 593 15.55 -20.82 -25.55
C GLU A 593 14.69 -21.85 -26.32
N LEU A 594 13.44 -21.47 -26.68
CA LEU A 594 12.58 -22.31 -27.51
C LEU A 594 13.18 -22.56 -28.90
N ARG A 595 13.82 -21.57 -29.49
CA ARG A 595 14.48 -21.67 -30.81
C ARG A 595 15.67 -22.64 -30.79
N GLN A 596 16.38 -22.71 -29.63
CA GLN A 596 17.49 -23.64 -29.45
C GLN A 596 17.03 -25.09 -29.17
N SER A 597 15.81 -25.28 -28.68
CA SER A 597 15.25 -26.58 -28.32
C SER A 597 14.39 -27.21 -29.45
N ALA A 598 14.07 -26.47 -30.50
CA ALA A 598 13.35 -26.89 -31.67
C ALA A 598 14.32 -27.37 -32.77
#